data_d8ff5e80901ead50671aab9a1918f962
#
_entry.id   d8ff5e80901ead50671aab9a1918f962
#
_cell.length_a   1.000
_cell.length_b   1.000
_cell.length_c   1.000
_cell.angle_alpha   90.00
_cell.angle_beta   90.00
_cell.angle_gamma   90.00
#
_symmetry.space_group_name_H-M   'P 1'
#
loop_
_entity.id
_entity.type
_entity.pdbx_description
1 polymer ?
#
loop_
_entity_poly.entity_id
_entity_poly.type
_entity_poly.pdbx_seq_one_letter_code
_entity_poly.pdbx_strand_id
1 'polypeptide(L)'
;MKSTLIRLAAVFSLLIGGGMALAQDIQERTIRFGHLNNADHPTSTGVKKFAEIVAAKSGGKIKVQEYPASQLGNELQQQAALQGGVQEMLVASTTSLAGIVKEFGLFDFPFLFSNARQADAMVDGPLGKMISGKLAEKGVIVLGFFDLGFRNVTNGKRPITKPEDLDGLKLRVIPNPVYLETFKAFKANPVPMNFGEVYTALETKTIDGQENPYSVILSNKFYEVQKFVSATNHTYTQNVISVSKKFWDSLSPTERKMLQDSFNEGRDYHKQQTIAAAEQALTELKSKGMQFNEIAPAEMARIREASRPVIDKFSADLDQAKVKLFKSELERVQKL
;
A
#
# COMPACT_ATOMS: atom_id res chain seq x y z
N MET A 1 47.36 30.88 34.80
CA MET A 1 47.06 30.54 33.37
C MET A 1 47.16 29.07 33.04
N LYS A 2 47.65 28.16 33.91
CA LYS A 2 47.74 26.70 33.61
C LYS A 2 46.49 25.85 33.98
N SER A 3 45.56 26.36 34.80
CA SER A 3 44.37 25.61 35.25
C SER A 3 43.16 25.75 34.36
N THR A 4 43.10 26.76 33.49
CA THR A 4 41.93 27.00 32.60
C THR A 4 41.98 26.17 31.30
N LEU A 5 43.19 25.83 30.84
CA LEU A 5 43.37 24.98 29.65
C LEU A 5 43.02 23.51 29.86
N ILE A 6 43.15 22.98 31.08
CA ILE A 6 42.84 21.58 31.40
C ILE A 6 41.31 21.34 31.44
N ARG A 7 40.51 22.36 31.81
CA ARG A 7 39.04 22.25 31.86
C ARG A 7 38.38 22.31 30.50
N LEU A 8 38.98 23.00 29.51
CA LEU A 8 38.43 23.01 28.14
C LEU A 8 38.70 21.71 27.39
N ALA A 9 39.82 21.02 27.63
CA ALA A 9 40.13 19.74 27.00
C ALA A 9 39.22 18.60 27.48
N ALA A 10 38.79 18.61 28.75
CA ALA A 10 37.89 17.58 29.31
C ALA A 10 36.46 17.69 28.79
N VAL A 11 35.94 18.89 28.48
CA VAL A 11 34.61 19.10 27.95
C VAL A 11 34.51 18.69 26.46
N PHE A 12 35.59 18.88 25.69
CA PHE A 12 35.65 18.51 24.29
C PHE A 12 35.76 16.99 24.09
N SER A 13 36.37 16.26 25.02
CA SER A 13 36.49 14.79 24.99
C SER A 13 35.17 14.07 25.31
N LEU A 14 34.25 14.69 26.07
CA LEU A 14 32.93 14.11 26.40
C LEU A 14 31.93 14.23 25.26
N LEU A 15 32.06 15.23 24.37
CA LEU A 15 31.18 15.40 23.21
C LEU A 15 31.52 14.44 22.04
N ILE A 16 32.80 14.00 21.95
CA ILE A 16 33.24 13.08 20.89
C ILE A 16 32.89 11.62 21.28
N GLY A 17 32.85 11.28 22.58
CA GLY A 17 32.54 9.92 23.06
C GLY A 17 31.09 9.50 22.86
N GLY A 18 30.13 10.42 22.92
CA GLY A 18 28.72 10.15 22.74
C GLY A 18 28.31 9.80 21.30
N GLY A 19 28.96 10.41 20.32
CA GLY A 19 28.73 10.15 18.90
C GLY A 19 29.32 8.82 18.40
N MET A 20 30.46 8.41 18.97
CA MET A 20 31.11 7.14 18.60
C MET A 20 30.41 5.89 19.17
N ALA A 21 29.79 6.00 20.35
CA ALA A 21 29.07 4.87 20.95
C ALA A 21 27.82 4.46 20.14
N LEU A 22 27.09 5.42 19.55
CA LEU A 22 25.95 5.15 18.68
C LEU A 22 26.35 4.57 17.32
N ALA A 23 27.52 4.94 16.80
CA ALA A 23 28.05 4.44 15.54
C ALA A 23 28.54 2.98 15.60
N GLN A 24 28.87 2.46 16.79
CA GLN A 24 29.34 1.09 16.99
C GLN A 24 28.19 0.05 16.98
N ASP A 25 26.96 0.47 17.20
CA ASP A 25 25.77 -0.42 17.28
C ASP A 25 25.08 -0.66 15.93
N ILE A 26 25.51 0.04 14.86
CA ILE A 26 25.00 -0.14 13.50
C ILE A 26 25.94 -1.02 12.70
N GLN A 27 25.45 -2.17 12.25
CA GLN A 27 26.20 -3.13 11.43
C GLN A 27 26.05 -2.82 9.92
N GLU A 28 27.01 -3.30 9.12
CA GLU A 28 26.87 -3.28 7.67
C GLU A 28 25.79 -4.26 7.24
N ARG A 29 24.79 -3.78 6.48
CA ARG A 29 23.67 -4.57 6.02
C ARG A 29 23.23 -4.16 4.61
N THR A 30 22.69 -5.11 3.88
CA THR A 30 21.95 -4.86 2.63
C THR A 30 20.52 -5.28 2.83
N ILE A 31 19.58 -4.39 2.53
CA ILE A 31 18.14 -4.60 2.60
C ILE A 31 17.60 -4.66 1.17
N ARG A 32 17.08 -5.82 0.75
CA ARG A 32 16.34 -5.94 -0.51
C ARG A 32 14.90 -5.52 -0.26
N PHE A 33 14.49 -4.43 -0.91
CA PHE A 33 13.17 -3.84 -0.74
C PHE A 33 12.38 -3.96 -2.04
N GLY A 34 11.51 -4.97 -2.13
CA GLY A 34 10.71 -5.26 -3.31
C GLY A 34 9.33 -4.61 -3.31
N HIS A 35 8.82 -4.35 -4.50
CA HIS A 35 7.43 -3.93 -4.73
C HIS A 35 6.97 -4.16 -6.17
N LEU A 36 5.65 -4.08 -6.40
CA LEU A 36 5.06 -4.36 -7.71
C LEU A 36 5.04 -3.15 -8.65
N ASN A 37 5.06 -1.93 -8.10
CA ASN A 37 4.92 -0.70 -8.89
C ASN A 37 6.18 -0.40 -9.71
N ASN A 38 6.00 0.29 -10.83
CA ASN A 38 7.11 0.72 -11.67
C ASN A 38 7.96 1.81 -10.98
N ALA A 39 9.18 2.01 -11.49
CA ALA A 39 10.17 2.92 -10.89
C ALA A 39 9.80 4.42 -10.95
N ASP A 40 8.82 4.79 -11.75
CA ASP A 40 8.24 6.14 -11.87
C ASP A 40 7.00 6.36 -10.98
N HIS A 41 6.49 5.32 -10.33
CA HIS A 41 5.34 5.41 -9.44
C HIS A 41 5.72 6.04 -8.08
N PRO A 42 4.81 6.80 -7.40
CA PRO A 42 5.06 7.37 -6.07
C PRO A 42 5.56 6.38 -5.02
N THR A 43 5.12 5.12 -5.06
CA THR A 43 5.64 4.06 -4.18
C THR A 43 7.16 3.92 -4.29
N SER A 44 7.71 3.90 -5.51
CA SER A 44 9.16 3.85 -5.76
C SER A 44 9.84 5.10 -5.21
N THR A 45 9.24 6.28 -5.41
CA THR A 45 9.76 7.54 -4.88
C THR A 45 9.85 7.50 -3.33
N GLY A 46 8.84 6.94 -2.66
CA GLY A 46 8.83 6.75 -1.21
C GLY A 46 9.90 5.77 -0.73
N VAL A 47 10.07 4.63 -1.44
CA VAL A 47 11.11 3.63 -1.13
C VAL A 47 12.51 4.22 -1.31
N LYS A 48 12.75 4.98 -2.38
CA LYS A 48 14.03 5.70 -2.61
C LYS A 48 14.31 6.71 -1.50
N LYS A 49 13.28 7.47 -1.09
CA LYS A 49 13.43 8.43 0.01
C LYS A 49 13.76 7.75 1.33
N PHE A 50 13.09 6.65 1.64
CA PHE A 50 13.46 5.81 2.79
C PHE A 50 14.91 5.34 2.71
N ALA A 51 15.35 4.85 1.53
CA ALA A 51 16.73 4.39 1.32
C ALA A 51 17.76 5.49 1.55
N GLU A 52 17.52 6.71 1.04
CA GLU A 52 18.37 7.89 1.28
C GLU A 52 18.50 8.21 2.77
N ILE A 53 17.36 8.23 3.49
CA ILE A 53 17.34 8.57 4.92
C ILE A 53 18.08 7.50 5.72
N VAL A 54 17.87 6.21 5.43
CA VAL A 54 18.55 5.09 6.09
C VAL A 54 20.06 5.17 5.84
N ALA A 55 20.50 5.42 4.60
CA ALA A 55 21.91 5.57 4.28
C ALA A 55 22.54 6.74 5.05
N ALA A 56 21.87 7.88 5.09
CA ALA A 56 22.35 9.06 5.83
C ALA A 56 22.48 8.78 7.34
N LYS A 57 21.44 8.23 7.97
CA LYS A 57 21.41 7.94 9.41
C LYS A 57 22.34 6.82 9.83
N SER A 58 22.60 5.84 8.95
CA SER A 58 23.54 4.74 9.22
C SER A 58 24.99 5.06 8.88
N GLY A 59 25.28 6.26 8.35
CA GLY A 59 26.61 6.59 7.84
C GLY A 59 27.02 5.69 6.65
N GLY A 60 26.07 5.26 5.85
CA GLY A 60 26.27 4.37 4.68
C GLY A 60 26.42 2.88 5.01
N LYS A 61 26.35 2.49 6.28
CA LYS A 61 26.48 1.08 6.70
C LYS A 61 25.28 0.22 6.27
N ILE A 62 24.06 0.78 6.28
CA ILE A 62 22.88 0.08 5.82
C ILE A 62 22.51 0.57 4.42
N LYS A 63 22.50 -0.34 3.47
CA LYS A 63 22.16 -0.08 2.06
C LYS A 63 20.81 -0.69 1.75
N VAL A 64 19.82 0.15 1.43
CA VAL A 64 18.51 -0.30 0.95
C VAL A 64 18.56 -0.33 -0.58
N GLN A 65 18.38 -1.51 -1.14
CA GLN A 65 18.32 -1.74 -2.58
C GLN A 65 16.85 -1.94 -2.98
N GLU A 66 16.36 -1.02 -3.80
CA GLU A 66 15.02 -1.10 -4.35
C GLU A 66 14.95 -2.13 -5.49
N TYR A 67 13.86 -2.90 -5.52
CA TYR A 67 13.51 -3.84 -6.58
C TYR A 67 12.07 -3.59 -7.03
N PRO A 68 11.85 -2.62 -7.96
CA PRO A 68 10.53 -2.26 -8.47
C PRO A 68 10.00 -3.27 -9.49
N ALA A 69 8.77 -3.05 -9.96
CA ALA A 69 8.17 -3.78 -11.08
C ALA A 69 8.24 -5.30 -10.95
N SER A 70 8.00 -5.82 -9.76
CA SER A 70 8.01 -7.28 -9.47
C SER A 70 9.34 -8.00 -9.75
N GLN A 71 10.48 -7.31 -9.73
CA GLN A 71 11.80 -7.91 -9.99
C GLN A 71 12.15 -9.08 -9.05
N LEU A 72 11.58 -9.10 -7.83
CA LEU A 72 11.75 -10.20 -6.87
C LEU A 72 10.60 -11.23 -6.92
N GLY A 73 9.80 -11.22 -7.96
CA GLY A 73 8.64 -12.09 -8.13
C GLY A 73 7.30 -11.38 -7.90
N ASN A 74 6.20 -12.12 -8.06
CA ASN A 74 4.87 -11.60 -7.78
C ASN A 74 4.66 -11.37 -6.28
N GLU A 75 3.55 -10.72 -5.91
CA GLU A 75 3.30 -10.31 -4.52
C GLU A 75 3.28 -11.49 -3.53
N LEU A 76 2.67 -12.62 -3.92
CA LEU A 76 2.61 -13.81 -3.07
C LEU A 76 3.99 -14.47 -2.89
N GLN A 77 4.80 -14.50 -3.93
CA GLN A 77 6.19 -14.99 -3.87
C GLN A 77 7.03 -14.12 -2.94
N GLN A 78 6.92 -12.80 -3.06
CA GLN A 78 7.64 -11.87 -2.19
C GLN A 78 7.14 -11.95 -0.74
N GLN A 79 5.85 -12.13 -0.49
CA GLN A 79 5.30 -12.36 0.86
C GLN A 79 5.89 -13.64 1.48
N ALA A 80 5.94 -14.73 0.73
CA ALA A 80 6.55 -15.98 1.19
C ALA A 80 8.06 -15.82 1.47
N ALA A 81 8.79 -15.11 0.60
CA ALA A 81 10.21 -14.80 0.78
C ALA A 81 10.47 -13.94 2.02
N LEU A 82 9.60 -12.95 2.28
CA LEU A 82 9.64 -12.11 3.47
C LEU A 82 9.43 -12.92 4.76
N GLN A 83 8.36 -13.74 4.81
CA GLN A 83 8.07 -14.61 5.95
C GLN A 83 9.20 -15.64 6.18
N GLY A 84 9.78 -16.15 5.11
CA GLY A 84 10.93 -17.07 5.14
C GLY A 84 12.24 -16.42 5.59
N GLY A 85 12.35 -15.07 5.55
CA GLY A 85 13.58 -14.32 5.84
C GLY A 85 14.56 -14.30 4.66
N VAL A 86 14.10 -14.63 3.45
CA VAL A 86 14.90 -14.58 2.22
C VAL A 86 14.91 -13.18 1.62
N GLN A 87 13.88 -12.39 1.88
CA GLN A 87 13.74 -10.97 1.53
C GLN A 87 13.57 -10.14 2.80
N GLU A 88 14.24 -8.98 2.88
CA GLU A 88 14.25 -8.16 4.09
C GLU A 88 13.01 -7.26 4.18
N MET A 89 12.61 -6.59 3.08
CA MET A 89 11.49 -5.66 3.07
C MET A 89 10.62 -5.81 1.82
N LEU A 90 9.33 -5.51 1.98
CA LEU A 90 8.32 -5.58 0.92
C LEU A 90 7.30 -4.45 1.10
N VAL A 91 6.91 -3.85 -0.01
CA VAL A 91 5.65 -3.09 -0.11
C VAL A 91 4.57 -4.03 -0.62
N ALA A 92 3.61 -4.38 0.24
CA ALA A 92 2.47 -5.23 -0.11
C ALA A 92 1.15 -4.45 0.03
N SER A 93 0.16 -4.72 -0.81
CA SER A 93 -1.17 -4.13 -0.63
C SER A 93 -1.86 -4.69 0.62
N THR A 94 -2.65 -3.86 1.33
CA THR A 94 -3.53 -4.35 2.41
C THR A 94 -4.39 -5.51 1.91
N THR A 95 -4.88 -5.41 0.68
CA THR A 95 -5.74 -6.39 0.02
C THR A 95 -5.09 -7.78 -0.11
N SER A 96 -3.82 -7.84 -0.51
CA SER A 96 -3.12 -9.13 -0.67
C SER A 96 -2.77 -9.78 0.67
N LEU A 97 -2.58 -8.99 1.72
CA LEU A 97 -2.28 -9.49 3.07
C LEU A 97 -3.47 -10.16 3.75
N ALA A 98 -4.69 -10.00 3.23
CA ALA A 98 -5.87 -10.74 3.71
C ALA A 98 -5.70 -12.26 3.58
N GLY A 99 -4.85 -12.74 2.67
CA GLY A 99 -4.47 -14.14 2.56
C GLY A 99 -3.63 -14.67 3.74
N ILE A 100 -2.92 -13.78 4.44
CA ILE A 100 -2.10 -14.12 5.62
C ILE A 100 -2.87 -13.85 6.92
N VAL A 101 -3.53 -12.70 6.99
CA VAL A 101 -4.35 -12.24 8.13
C VAL A 101 -5.69 -11.76 7.60
N LYS A 102 -6.73 -12.58 7.74
CA LYS A 102 -8.05 -12.34 7.13
C LYS A 102 -8.69 -11.00 7.51
N GLU A 103 -8.33 -10.45 8.67
CA GLU A 103 -8.82 -9.16 9.15
C GLU A 103 -8.40 -7.97 8.27
N PHE A 104 -7.36 -8.10 7.44
CA PHE A 104 -7.04 -7.09 6.43
C PHE A 104 -8.18 -6.88 5.44
N GLY A 105 -9.02 -7.91 5.19
CA GLY A 105 -10.22 -7.80 4.37
C GLY A 105 -11.24 -6.76 4.86
N LEU A 106 -11.17 -6.33 6.13
CA LEU A 106 -11.99 -5.23 6.65
C LEU A 106 -11.68 -3.88 5.95
N PHE A 107 -10.44 -3.67 5.52
CA PHE A 107 -10.05 -2.47 4.76
C PHE A 107 -10.50 -2.51 3.29
N ASP A 108 -10.86 -3.70 2.79
CA ASP A 108 -11.27 -3.92 1.40
C ASP A 108 -12.78 -3.78 1.18
N PHE A 109 -13.57 -3.56 2.24
CA PHE A 109 -14.99 -3.35 2.08
C PHE A 109 -15.26 -2.13 1.19
N PRO A 110 -16.18 -2.26 0.22
CA PRO A 110 -16.42 -1.21 -0.74
C PRO A 110 -17.01 0.05 -0.07
N PHE A 111 -16.56 1.20 -0.57
CA PHE A 111 -17.05 2.54 -0.21
C PHE A 111 -16.94 2.92 1.28
N LEU A 112 -15.93 2.39 1.98
CA LEU A 112 -15.69 2.72 3.40
C LEU A 112 -15.32 4.17 3.62
N PHE A 113 -14.48 4.72 2.75
CA PHE A 113 -13.87 6.04 2.93
C PHE A 113 -14.31 7.02 1.86
N SER A 114 -14.42 8.30 2.23
CA SER A 114 -14.71 9.39 1.30
C SER A 114 -13.44 10.16 0.91
N ASN A 115 -12.36 10.02 1.67
CA ASN A 115 -11.08 10.68 1.43
C ASN A 115 -9.92 9.89 2.04
N ALA A 116 -8.69 10.24 1.64
CA ALA A 116 -7.45 9.60 2.13
C ALA A 116 -7.27 9.74 3.65
N ARG A 117 -7.68 10.89 4.24
CA ARG A 117 -7.52 11.14 5.67
C ARG A 117 -8.28 10.13 6.53
N GLN A 118 -9.47 9.71 6.08
CA GLN A 118 -10.26 8.68 6.74
C GLN A 118 -9.55 7.31 6.69
N ALA A 119 -9.01 6.95 5.54
CA ALA A 119 -8.27 5.70 5.35
C ALA A 119 -7.00 5.67 6.21
N ASP A 120 -6.22 6.75 6.22
CA ASP A 120 -5.03 6.88 7.07
C ASP A 120 -5.36 6.73 8.55
N ALA A 121 -6.38 7.46 9.01
CA ALA A 121 -6.80 7.43 10.40
C ALA A 121 -7.30 6.03 10.83
N MET A 122 -7.84 5.23 9.90
CA MET A 122 -8.27 3.87 10.16
C MET A 122 -7.07 2.94 10.38
N VAL A 123 -6.07 2.96 9.49
CA VAL A 123 -4.91 2.05 9.60
C VAL A 123 -3.92 2.47 10.68
N ASP A 124 -3.83 3.76 10.98
CA ASP A 124 -3.01 4.27 12.09
C ASP A 124 -3.71 4.12 13.46
N GLY A 125 -5.01 3.84 13.45
CA GLY A 125 -5.85 3.69 14.62
C GLY A 125 -5.72 2.33 15.33
N PRO A 126 -6.55 2.13 16.37
CA PRO A 126 -6.55 0.88 17.15
C PRO A 126 -6.76 -0.38 16.31
N LEU A 127 -7.64 -0.32 15.29
CA LEU A 127 -7.90 -1.45 14.41
C LEU A 127 -6.66 -1.81 13.59
N GLY A 128 -6.03 -0.84 12.94
CA GLY A 128 -4.83 -1.08 12.13
C GLY A 128 -3.67 -1.61 12.95
N LYS A 129 -3.47 -1.10 14.17
CA LYS A 129 -2.46 -1.61 15.12
C LYS A 129 -2.72 -3.07 15.52
N MET A 130 -3.98 -3.40 15.82
CA MET A 130 -4.37 -4.77 16.16
C MET A 130 -4.11 -5.74 14.99
N ILE A 131 -4.49 -5.35 13.76
CA ILE A 131 -4.31 -6.18 12.57
C ILE A 131 -2.81 -6.33 12.24
N SER A 132 -2.04 -5.24 12.32
CA SER A 132 -0.58 -5.26 12.13
C SER A 132 0.14 -6.16 13.12
N GLY A 133 -0.31 -6.18 14.39
CA GLY A 133 0.22 -7.07 15.42
C GLY A 133 0.07 -8.55 15.05
N LYS A 134 -1.01 -8.94 14.39
CA LYS A 134 -1.21 -10.32 13.92
C LYS A 134 -0.24 -10.73 12.80
N LEU A 135 0.21 -9.80 11.98
CA LEU A 135 1.26 -10.09 10.99
C LEU A 135 2.58 -10.47 11.67
N ALA A 136 2.89 -9.89 12.84
CA ALA A 136 4.09 -10.25 13.59
C ALA A 136 4.09 -11.74 14.01
N GLU A 137 2.93 -12.30 14.35
CA GLU A 137 2.75 -13.73 14.64
C GLU A 137 2.97 -14.61 13.39
N LYS A 138 2.86 -14.02 12.21
CA LYS A 138 3.07 -14.65 10.90
C LYS A 138 4.45 -14.37 10.28
N GLY A 139 5.37 -13.82 11.07
CA GLY A 139 6.74 -13.57 10.64
C GLY A 139 6.93 -12.24 9.87
N VAL A 140 6.00 -11.30 9.98
CA VAL A 140 6.05 -10.01 9.27
C VAL A 140 5.86 -8.85 10.26
N ILE A 141 6.81 -7.93 10.30
CA ILE A 141 6.73 -6.69 11.07
C ILE A 141 6.23 -5.57 10.15
N VAL A 142 5.33 -4.74 10.64
CA VAL A 142 4.79 -3.58 9.92
C VAL A 142 5.45 -2.31 10.44
N LEU A 143 6.13 -1.55 9.57
CA LEU A 143 6.62 -0.20 9.90
C LEU A 143 5.50 0.84 9.82
N GLY A 144 4.55 0.64 8.92
CA GLY A 144 3.39 1.51 8.70
C GLY A 144 2.84 1.35 7.29
N PHE A 145 2.15 2.40 6.82
CA PHE A 145 1.39 2.37 5.58
C PHE A 145 1.77 3.51 4.64
N PHE A 146 1.79 3.21 3.35
CA PHE A 146 1.86 4.16 2.23
C PHE A 146 0.51 4.21 1.53
N ASP A 147 0.10 5.41 1.10
CA ASP A 147 -1.09 5.57 0.28
C ASP A 147 -0.89 4.98 -1.12
N LEU A 148 -1.89 4.30 -1.65
CA LEU A 148 -1.96 3.95 -3.06
C LEU A 148 -3.06 4.75 -3.76
N GLY A 149 -4.24 4.84 -3.14
CA GLY A 149 -5.33 5.71 -3.58
C GLY A 149 -6.65 5.01 -3.85
N PHE A 150 -7.64 5.80 -4.28
CA PHE A 150 -8.95 5.32 -4.71
C PHE A 150 -8.84 4.54 -6.02
N ARG A 151 -9.45 3.36 -6.02
CA ARG A 151 -9.47 2.45 -7.17
C ARG A 151 -10.66 2.73 -8.07
N ASN A 152 -10.38 2.71 -9.36
CA ASN A 152 -11.32 3.06 -10.43
C ASN A 152 -11.30 1.97 -11.51
N VAL A 153 -12.45 1.67 -12.10
CA VAL A 153 -12.56 0.65 -13.15
C VAL A 153 -12.10 1.21 -14.48
N THR A 154 -11.24 0.47 -15.17
CA THR A 154 -10.98 0.66 -16.61
C THR A 154 -11.51 -0.52 -17.40
N ASN A 155 -11.94 -0.29 -18.63
CA ASN A 155 -12.27 -1.36 -19.57
C ASN A 155 -12.17 -0.91 -21.04
N GLY A 156 -12.13 -1.89 -21.94
CA GLY A 156 -12.05 -1.64 -23.37
C GLY A 156 -13.39 -1.53 -24.10
N LYS A 157 -14.53 -1.78 -23.42
CA LYS A 157 -15.83 -1.97 -24.07
C LYS A 157 -16.76 -0.75 -24.01
N ARG A 158 -16.97 -0.18 -22.80
CA ARG A 158 -17.96 0.89 -22.57
C ARG A 158 -17.65 1.69 -21.31
N PRO A 159 -18.07 2.97 -21.21
CA PRO A 159 -18.04 3.69 -19.95
C PRO A 159 -18.98 3.04 -18.93
N ILE A 160 -18.62 3.10 -17.64
CA ILE A 160 -19.49 2.67 -16.54
C ILE A 160 -20.23 3.91 -16.03
N THR A 161 -21.49 4.03 -16.32
CA THR A 161 -22.36 5.14 -15.93
C THR A 161 -23.45 4.71 -14.94
N LYS A 162 -23.75 3.42 -14.89
CA LYS A 162 -24.75 2.77 -14.03
C LYS A 162 -24.33 1.33 -13.70
N PRO A 163 -24.94 0.68 -12.69
CA PRO A 163 -24.59 -0.70 -12.30
C PRO A 163 -24.63 -1.70 -13.45
N GLU A 164 -25.62 -1.61 -14.36
CA GLU A 164 -25.81 -2.51 -15.46
C GLU A 164 -24.67 -2.48 -16.50
N ASP A 165 -23.87 -1.40 -16.52
CA ASP A 165 -22.71 -1.30 -17.40
C ASP A 165 -21.56 -2.23 -16.94
N LEU A 166 -21.59 -2.72 -15.70
CA LEU A 166 -20.67 -3.72 -15.19
C LEU A 166 -21.07 -5.16 -15.55
N ASP A 167 -22.33 -5.39 -15.95
CA ASP A 167 -22.86 -6.74 -16.22
C ASP A 167 -21.99 -7.47 -17.26
N GLY A 168 -21.52 -8.66 -16.86
CA GLY A 168 -20.79 -9.59 -17.71
C GLY A 168 -19.37 -9.16 -18.08
N LEU A 169 -18.87 -8.00 -17.62
CA LEU A 169 -17.48 -7.59 -17.87
C LEU A 169 -16.52 -8.56 -17.16
N LYS A 170 -15.57 -9.10 -17.91
CA LYS A 170 -14.45 -9.86 -17.35
C LYS A 170 -13.45 -8.86 -16.76
N LEU A 171 -13.57 -8.61 -15.47
CA LEU A 171 -12.71 -7.65 -14.76
C LEU A 171 -11.65 -8.39 -13.96
N ARG A 172 -10.38 -8.10 -14.23
CA ARG A 172 -9.32 -8.57 -13.35
C ARG A 172 -9.44 -7.88 -12.00
N VAL A 173 -9.34 -8.69 -10.96
CA VAL A 173 -9.28 -8.22 -9.57
C VAL A 173 -8.06 -8.80 -8.87
N ILE A 174 -7.65 -8.17 -7.75
CA ILE A 174 -6.65 -8.75 -6.86
C ILE A 174 -7.19 -10.09 -6.32
N PRO A 175 -6.38 -11.16 -6.18
CA PRO A 175 -6.80 -12.42 -5.58
C PRO A 175 -7.20 -12.25 -4.11
N ASN A 176 -8.42 -11.78 -3.88
CA ASN A 176 -8.98 -11.49 -2.57
C ASN A 176 -10.48 -11.81 -2.57
N PRO A 177 -10.99 -12.56 -1.59
CA PRO A 177 -12.39 -12.96 -1.54
C PRO A 177 -13.38 -11.78 -1.50
N VAL A 178 -13.05 -10.68 -0.81
CA VAL A 178 -13.91 -9.50 -0.73
C VAL A 178 -14.05 -8.85 -2.11
N TYR A 179 -12.96 -8.68 -2.85
CA TYR A 179 -12.98 -8.15 -4.22
C TYR A 179 -13.78 -9.04 -5.16
N LEU A 180 -13.55 -10.37 -5.10
CA LEU A 180 -14.31 -11.33 -5.91
C LEU A 180 -15.83 -11.19 -5.68
N GLU A 181 -16.26 -11.18 -4.43
CA GLU A 181 -17.67 -11.08 -4.10
C GLU A 181 -18.24 -9.69 -4.40
N THR A 182 -17.47 -8.62 -4.22
CA THR A 182 -17.87 -7.25 -4.58
C THR A 182 -18.19 -7.14 -6.07
N PHE A 183 -17.29 -7.59 -6.94
CA PHE A 183 -17.52 -7.50 -8.37
C PHE A 183 -18.56 -8.50 -8.88
N LYS A 184 -18.75 -9.66 -8.21
CA LYS A 184 -19.92 -10.53 -8.46
C LYS A 184 -21.23 -9.84 -8.08
N ALA A 185 -21.27 -9.11 -6.95
CA ALA A 185 -22.47 -8.36 -6.56
C ALA A 185 -22.82 -7.26 -7.57
N PHE A 186 -21.81 -6.72 -8.27
CA PHE A 186 -22.00 -5.81 -9.41
C PHE A 186 -22.32 -6.55 -10.73
N LYS A 187 -22.54 -7.88 -10.69
CA LYS A 187 -22.81 -8.74 -11.85
C LYS A 187 -21.68 -8.78 -12.89
N ALA A 188 -20.48 -8.32 -12.55
CA ALA A 188 -19.30 -8.55 -13.37
C ALA A 188 -18.82 -10.00 -13.25
N ASN A 189 -17.92 -10.41 -14.12
CA ASN A 189 -17.20 -11.68 -14.07
C ASN A 189 -15.76 -11.41 -13.55
N PRO A 190 -15.53 -11.38 -12.23
CA PRO A 190 -14.21 -11.09 -11.68
C PRO A 190 -13.24 -12.25 -11.94
N VAL A 191 -12.05 -11.90 -12.43
CA VAL A 191 -10.96 -12.84 -12.73
C VAL A 191 -9.78 -12.54 -11.79
N PRO A 192 -9.53 -13.36 -10.76
CA PRO A 192 -8.37 -13.17 -9.89
C PRO A 192 -7.09 -13.44 -10.67
N MET A 193 -6.13 -12.52 -10.62
CA MET A 193 -4.90 -12.60 -11.40
C MET A 193 -3.79 -11.80 -10.75
N ASN A 194 -2.54 -12.30 -10.78
CA ASN A 194 -1.38 -11.55 -10.32
C ASN A 194 -1.18 -10.27 -11.13
N PHE A 195 -0.64 -9.22 -10.48
CA PHE A 195 -0.54 -7.91 -11.09
C PHE A 195 0.33 -7.90 -12.36
N GLY A 196 1.46 -8.62 -12.37
CA GLY A 196 2.37 -8.65 -13.52
C GLY A 196 1.77 -9.27 -14.80
N GLU A 197 0.64 -9.97 -14.72
CA GLU A 197 -0.04 -10.61 -15.86
C GLU A 197 -1.09 -9.68 -16.50
N VAL A 198 -1.46 -8.58 -15.82
CA VAL A 198 -2.64 -7.77 -16.18
C VAL A 198 -2.49 -7.10 -17.53
N TYR A 199 -1.35 -6.46 -17.82
CA TYR A 199 -1.15 -5.76 -19.09
C TYR A 199 -1.34 -6.69 -20.29
N THR A 200 -0.68 -7.85 -20.27
CA THR A 200 -0.78 -8.85 -21.34
C THR A 200 -2.20 -9.41 -21.47
N ALA A 201 -2.89 -9.65 -20.35
CA ALA A 201 -4.27 -10.14 -20.37
C ALA A 201 -5.26 -9.09 -20.95
N LEU A 202 -5.02 -7.79 -20.72
CA LEU A 202 -5.76 -6.68 -21.34
C LEU A 202 -5.45 -6.57 -22.83
N GLU A 203 -4.17 -6.63 -23.21
CA GLU A 203 -3.69 -6.55 -24.58
C GLU A 203 -4.27 -7.67 -25.45
N THR A 204 -4.23 -8.91 -24.94
CA THR A 204 -4.78 -10.10 -25.61
C THR A 204 -6.31 -10.19 -25.53
N LYS A 205 -6.96 -9.26 -24.82
CA LYS A 205 -8.41 -9.24 -24.58
C LYS A 205 -8.94 -10.51 -23.87
N THR A 206 -8.09 -11.21 -23.12
CA THR A 206 -8.50 -12.32 -22.25
C THR A 206 -9.40 -11.82 -21.13
N ILE A 207 -9.15 -10.59 -20.67
CA ILE A 207 -10.01 -9.81 -19.77
C ILE A 207 -10.46 -8.53 -20.46
N ASP A 208 -11.62 -7.99 -20.06
CA ASP A 208 -12.18 -6.76 -20.63
C ASP A 208 -11.64 -5.49 -19.95
N GLY A 209 -11.25 -5.63 -18.67
CA GLY A 209 -10.82 -4.51 -17.86
C GLY A 209 -10.16 -4.93 -16.55
N GLN A 210 -9.83 -3.92 -15.77
CA GLN A 210 -9.22 -4.02 -14.45
C GLN A 210 -9.65 -2.83 -13.58
N GLU A 211 -9.19 -2.78 -12.34
CA GLU A 211 -9.45 -1.69 -11.42
C GLU A 211 -8.17 -1.35 -10.63
N ASN A 212 -7.82 -0.07 -10.58
CA ASN A 212 -6.65 0.46 -9.87
C ASN A 212 -6.77 1.98 -9.66
N PRO A 213 -5.92 2.58 -8.82
CA PRO A 213 -5.75 4.02 -8.77
C PRO A 213 -5.19 4.59 -10.09
N TYR A 214 -5.50 5.85 -10.38
CA TYR A 214 -5.07 6.50 -11.63
C TYR A 214 -3.54 6.49 -11.81
N SER A 215 -2.77 6.69 -10.75
CA SER A 215 -1.30 6.62 -10.78
C SER A 215 -0.78 5.25 -11.24
N VAL A 216 -1.43 4.17 -10.79
CA VAL A 216 -1.10 2.79 -11.19
C VAL A 216 -1.49 2.55 -12.65
N ILE A 217 -2.67 3.02 -13.07
CA ILE A 217 -3.14 2.92 -14.46
C ILE A 217 -2.15 3.63 -15.40
N LEU A 218 -1.68 4.82 -15.00
CA LEU A 218 -0.73 5.61 -15.77
C LEU A 218 0.65 4.94 -15.85
N SER A 219 1.26 4.64 -14.72
CA SER A 219 2.63 4.11 -14.65
C SER A 219 2.77 2.74 -15.31
N ASN A 220 1.69 1.94 -15.33
CA ASN A 220 1.67 0.63 -16.02
C ASN A 220 1.13 0.72 -17.45
N LYS A 221 0.94 1.95 -17.99
CA LYS A 221 0.52 2.21 -19.36
C LYS A 221 -0.78 1.52 -19.78
N PHE A 222 -1.69 1.26 -18.82
CA PHE A 222 -2.94 0.59 -19.15
C PHE A 222 -3.79 1.40 -20.14
N TYR A 223 -3.53 2.70 -20.30
CA TYR A 223 -4.14 3.54 -21.32
C TYR A 223 -3.85 3.09 -22.77
N GLU A 224 -2.79 2.29 -22.99
CA GLU A 224 -2.48 1.75 -24.34
C GLU A 224 -3.44 0.60 -24.70
N VAL A 225 -4.00 -0.09 -23.72
CA VAL A 225 -4.82 -1.30 -23.88
C VAL A 225 -6.23 -1.17 -23.30
N GLN A 226 -6.57 0.01 -22.74
CA GLN A 226 -7.87 0.32 -22.14
C GLN A 226 -8.40 1.66 -22.66
N LYS A 227 -9.66 1.66 -23.09
CA LYS A 227 -10.28 2.85 -23.69
C LYS A 227 -10.99 3.74 -22.67
N PHE A 228 -11.65 3.15 -21.70
CA PHE A 228 -12.51 3.86 -20.74
C PHE A 228 -11.94 3.78 -19.34
N VAL A 229 -12.06 4.87 -18.58
CA VAL A 229 -11.81 4.93 -17.14
C VAL A 229 -13.01 5.62 -16.48
N SER A 230 -13.65 4.92 -15.55
CA SER A 230 -14.84 5.40 -14.84
C SER A 230 -14.53 5.60 -13.37
N ALA A 231 -14.90 6.77 -12.83
CA ALA A 231 -14.64 7.17 -11.44
C ALA A 231 -15.53 6.41 -10.46
N THR A 232 -15.28 5.11 -10.29
CA THR A 232 -16.03 4.27 -9.37
C THR A 232 -15.64 4.51 -7.91
N ASN A 233 -14.39 4.87 -7.63
CA ASN A 233 -13.87 5.11 -6.27
C ASN A 233 -14.34 4.09 -5.25
N HIS A 234 -14.43 2.83 -5.67
CA HIS A 234 -15.12 1.76 -4.94
C HIS A 234 -14.34 1.26 -3.73
N THR A 235 -13.03 1.44 -3.69
CA THR A 235 -12.17 1.07 -2.55
C THR A 235 -10.97 2.02 -2.50
N TYR A 236 -10.50 2.35 -1.29
CA TYR A 236 -9.22 3.01 -1.07
C TYR A 236 -8.20 1.98 -0.62
N THR A 237 -7.14 1.80 -1.38
CA THR A 237 -6.08 0.84 -1.03
C THR A 237 -4.88 1.55 -0.43
N GLN A 238 -4.31 0.93 0.59
CA GLN A 238 -3.02 1.31 1.15
C GLN A 238 -2.01 0.17 0.98
N ASN A 239 -0.75 0.52 0.95
CA ASN A 239 0.37 -0.40 0.93
C ASN A 239 0.98 -0.50 2.33
N VAL A 240 1.25 -1.70 2.76
CA VAL A 240 1.92 -2.01 4.03
C VAL A 240 3.41 -2.08 3.80
N ILE A 241 4.18 -1.31 4.56
CA ILE A 241 5.64 -1.40 4.56
C ILE A 241 6.03 -2.48 5.55
N SER A 242 6.41 -3.61 5.00
CA SER A 242 6.64 -4.86 5.71
C SER A 242 8.12 -5.20 5.82
N VAL A 243 8.53 -5.70 6.97
CA VAL A 243 9.89 -6.18 7.26
C VAL A 243 9.81 -7.65 7.67
N SER A 244 10.71 -8.48 7.15
CA SER A 244 10.87 -9.85 7.65
C SER A 244 11.13 -9.85 9.15
N LYS A 245 10.33 -10.59 9.92
CA LYS A 245 10.56 -10.71 11.37
C LYS A 245 11.94 -11.30 11.69
N LYS A 246 12.41 -12.26 10.89
CA LYS A 246 13.77 -12.82 11.06
C LYS A 246 14.85 -11.75 10.90
N PHE A 247 14.71 -10.89 9.88
CA PHE A 247 15.62 -9.76 9.70
C PHE A 247 15.48 -8.75 10.84
N TRP A 248 14.27 -8.36 11.20
CA TRP A 248 13.98 -7.43 12.29
C TRP A 248 14.57 -7.88 13.63
N ASP A 249 14.43 -9.16 13.95
CA ASP A 249 14.96 -9.72 15.20
C ASP A 249 16.49 -9.74 15.25
N SER A 250 17.17 -9.73 14.09
CA SER A 250 18.63 -9.62 13.99
C SER A 250 19.16 -8.19 14.18
N LEU A 251 18.27 -7.19 14.17
CA LEU A 251 18.65 -5.79 14.31
C LEU A 251 18.83 -5.40 15.79
N SER A 252 19.81 -4.53 16.05
CA SER A 252 19.94 -3.86 17.35
C SER A 252 18.74 -2.94 17.63
N PRO A 253 18.46 -2.57 18.88
CA PRO A 253 17.45 -1.58 19.23
C PRO A 253 17.67 -0.24 18.49
N THR A 254 18.91 0.18 18.31
CA THR A 254 19.30 1.39 17.57
C THR A 254 18.94 1.28 16.09
N GLU A 255 19.26 0.15 15.45
CA GLU A 255 18.91 -0.11 14.05
C GLU A 255 17.40 -0.14 13.83
N ARG A 256 16.65 -0.82 14.72
CA ARG A 256 15.15 -0.86 14.65
C ARG A 256 14.56 0.54 14.75
N LYS A 257 15.02 1.33 15.73
CA LYS A 257 14.55 2.71 15.90
C LYS A 257 14.87 3.54 14.68
N MET A 258 16.08 3.44 14.14
CA MET A 258 16.52 4.18 12.97
C MET A 258 15.66 3.82 11.73
N LEU A 259 15.36 2.54 11.48
CA LEU A 259 14.51 2.13 10.38
C LEU A 259 13.07 2.65 10.55
N GLN A 260 12.52 2.60 11.77
CA GLN A 260 11.18 3.14 12.04
C GLN A 260 11.14 4.67 11.85
N ASP A 261 12.12 5.39 12.37
CA ASP A 261 12.19 6.85 12.21
C ASP A 261 12.38 7.24 10.73
N SER A 262 13.20 6.49 10.01
CA SER A 262 13.40 6.71 8.56
C SER A 262 12.15 6.46 7.75
N PHE A 263 11.36 5.45 8.14
CA PHE A 263 10.06 5.20 7.53
C PHE A 263 9.10 6.37 7.78
N ASN A 264 9.01 6.85 9.02
CA ASN A 264 8.10 7.95 9.37
C ASN A 264 8.40 9.22 8.54
N GLU A 265 9.69 9.59 8.41
CA GLU A 265 10.12 10.72 7.57
C GLU A 265 9.85 10.47 6.06
N GLY A 266 10.13 9.26 5.58
CA GLY A 266 9.87 8.86 4.19
C GLY A 266 8.38 8.79 3.85
N ARG A 267 7.53 8.44 4.82
CA ARG A 267 6.08 8.40 4.68
C ARG A 267 5.49 9.77 4.37
N ASP A 268 5.91 10.80 5.11
CA ASP A 268 5.40 12.15 4.90
C ASP A 268 5.73 12.65 3.48
N TYR A 269 6.96 12.38 3.03
CA TYR A 269 7.37 12.68 1.67
C TYR A 269 6.53 11.89 0.63
N HIS A 270 6.38 10.58 0.82
CA HIS A 270 5.56 9.73 -0.05
C HIS A 270 4.12 10.24 -0.16
N LYS A 271 3.51 10.63 0.94
CA LYS A 271 2.14 11.14 0.97
C LYS A 271 1.96 12.37 0.08
N GLN A 272 2.89 13.33 0.16
CA GLN A 272 2.88 14.52 -0.70
C GLN A 272 3.00 14.14 -2.19
N GLN A 273 3.90 13.21 -2.51
CA GLN A 273 4.07 12.74 -3.89
C GLN A 273 2.84 12.00 -4.41
N THR A 274 2.18 11.20 -3.58
CA THR A 274 0.98 10.44 -3.97
C THR A 274 -0.21 11.34 -4.25
N ILE A 275 -0.43 12.38 -3.43
CA ILE A 275 -1.50 13.37 -3.66
C ILE A 275 -1.26 14.09 -4.99
N ALA A 276 -0.06 14.63 -5.21
CA ALA A 276 0.29 15.32 -6.45
C ALA A 276 0.14 14.40 -7.69
N ALA A 277 0.61 13.16 -7.58
CA ALA A 277 0.53 12.20 -8.68
C ALA A 277 -0.90 11.79 -9.00
N ALA A 278 -1.81 11.68 -8.02
CA ALA A 278 -3.20 11.31 -8.26
C ALA A 278 -3.94 12.35 -9.11
N GLU A 279 -3.72 13.65 -8.83
CA GLU A 279 -4.31 14.75 -9.61
C GLU A 279 -3.74 14.82 -11.04
N GLN A 280 -2.43 14.66 -11.17
CA GLN A 280 -1.74 14.69 -12.46
C GLN A 280 -2.09 13.46 -13.31
N ALA A 281 -2.17 12.27 -12.71
CA ALA A 281 -2.40 11.04 -13.44
C ALA A 281 -3.72 11.05 -14.22
N LEU A 282 -4.81 11.54 -13.66
CA LEU A 282 -6.08 11.62 -14.38
C LEU A 282 -6.01 12.56 -15.58
N THR A 283 -5.35 13.71 -15.42
CA THR A 283 -5.13 14.67 -16.51
C THR A 283 -4.31 14.04 -17.64
N GLU A 284 -3.24 13.33 -17.26
CA GLU A 284 -2.36 12.66 -18.22
C GLU A 284 -3.07 11.48 -18.93
N LEU A 285 -3.83 10.66 -18.22
CA LEU A 285 -4.63 9.58 -18.82
C LEU A 285 -5.61 10.11 -19.87
N LYS A 286 -6.27 11.24 -19.61
CA LYS A 286 -7.13 11.92 -20.60
C LYS A 286 -6.32 12.38 -21.81
N SER A 287 -5.13 12.97 -21.61
CA SER A 287 -4.26 13.41 -22.70
C SER A 287 -3.72 12.25 -23.54
N LYS A 288 -3.59 11.04 -22.94
CA LYS A 288 -3.23 9.79 -23.63
C LYS A 288 -4.42 9.14 -24.38
N GLY A 289 -5.60 9.76 -24.36
CA GLY A 289 -6.76 9.34 -25.12
C GLY A 289 -7.75 8.45 -24.35
N MET A 290 -7.58 8.23 -23.05
CA MET A 290 -8.60 7.54 -22.25
C MET A 290 -9.86 8.41 -22.11
N GLN A 291 -11.02 7.79 -22.32
CA GLN A 291 -12.30 8.42 -22.10
C GLN A 291 -12.69 8.28 -20.61
N PHE A 292 -12.67 9.40 -19.92
CA PHE A 292 -13.04 9.49 -18.51
C PHE A 292 -14.52 9.84 -18.36
N ASN A 293 -15.19 9.22 -17.38
CA ASN A 293 -16.51 9.64 -16.93
C ASN A 293 -16.65 9.53 -15.40
N GLU A 294 -17.43 10.44 -14.87
CA GLU A 294 -18.00 10.32 -13.53
C GLU A 294 -19.29 9.51 -13.58
N ILE A 295 -19.69 8.99 -12.43
CA ILE A 295 -20.95 8.27 -12.25
C ILE A 295 -21.91 9.21 -11.50
N ALA A 296 -23.11 9.39 -12.03
CA ALA A 296 -24.12 10.24 -11.39
C ALA A 296 -24.40 9.76 -9.95
N PRO A 297 -24.62 10.68 -8.98
CA PRO A 297 -24.80 10.31 -7.57
C PRO A 297 -25.90 9.27 -7.34
N ALA A 298 -27.02 9.34 -8.07
CA ALA A 298 -28.10 8.35 -7.97
C ALA A 298 -27.66 6.93 -8.41
N GLU A 299 -26.85 6.84 -9.48
CA GLU A 299 -26.35 5.56 -9.96
C GLU A 299 -25.24 5.01 -9.06
N MET A 300 -24.39 5.91 -8.52
CA MET A 300 -23.40 5.54 -7.52
C MET A 300 -24.05 4.99 -6.24
N ALA A 301 -25.19 5.55 -5.82
CA ALA A 301 -25.96 5.02 -4.68
C ALA A 301 -26.46 3.59 -4.95
N ARG A 302 -26.90 3.29 -6.18
CA ARG A 302 -27.30 1.93 -6.61
C ARG A 302 -26.12 0.96 -6.57
N ILE A 303 -24.94 1.38 -7.02
CA ILE A 303 -23.71 0.55 -6.97
C ILE A 303 -23.34 0.26 -5.51
N ARG A 304 -23.40 1.28 -4.63
CA ARG A 304 -23.13 1.10 -3.20
C ARG A 304 -24.10 0.11 -2.56
N GLU A 305 -25.39 0.24 -2.86
CA GLU A 305 -26.43 -0.65 -2.31
C GLU A 305 -26.19 -2.11 -2.74
N ALA A 306 -25.79 -2.35 -3.99
CA ALA A 306 -25.48 -3.69 -4.50
C ALA A 306 -24.31 -4.36 -3.74
N SER A 307 -23.43 -3.58 -3.12
CA SER A 307 -22.27 -4.11 -2.36
C SER A 307 -22.56 -4.44 -0.89
N ARG A 308 -23.69 -4.00 -0.32
CA ARG A 308 -24.04 -4.23 1.10
C ARG A 308 -23.98 -5.70 1.52
N PRO A 309 -24.53 -6.66 0.77
CA PRO A 309 -24.48 -8.06 1.15
C PRO A 309 -23.06 -8.61 1.34
N VAL A 310 -22.08 -8.01 0.65
CA VAL A 310 -20.67 -8.39 0.79
C VAL A 310 -20.14 -8.02 2.17
N ILE A 311 -20.42 -6.80 2.63
CA ILE A 311 -20.02 -6.32 3.95
C ILE A 311 -20.63 -7.20 5.05
N ASP A 312 -21.92 -7.53 4.92
CA ASP A 312 -22.63 -8.37 5.89
C ASP A 312 -22.03 -9.78 5.94
N LYS A 313 -21.78 -10.39 4.77
CA LYS A 313 -21.20 -11.73 4.64
C LYS A 313 -19.85 -11.81 5.34
N PHE A 314 -18.91 -10.94 4.97
CA PHE A 314 -17.55 -11.00 5.51
C PHE A 314 -17.45 -10.51 6.97
N SER A 315 -18.36 -9.65 7.42
CA SER A 315 -18.48 -9.28 8.84
C SER A 315 -18.96 -10.45 9.70
N ALA A 316 -19.85 -11.29 9.19
CA ALA A 316 -20.36 -12.47 9.91
C ALA A 316 -19.27 -13.54 10.15
N ASP A 317 -18.28 -13.65 9.24
CA ASP A 317 -17.19 -14.62 9.30
C ASP A 317 -16.05 -14.21 10.25
N LEU A 318 -16.13 -13.01 10.82
CA LEU A 318 -15.12 -12.48 11.75
C LEU A 318 -15.58 -12.55 13.20
N ASP A 319 -14.62 -12.54 14.12
CA ASP A 319 -14.85 -12.39 15.55
C ASP A 319 -15.65 -11.11 15.83
N GLN A 320 -16.75 -11.22 16.58
CA GLN A 320 -17.66 -10.10 16.80
C GLN A 320 -17.05 -8.93 17.58
N ALA A 321 -16.03 -9.18 18.43
CA ALA A 321 -15.32 -8.10 19.09
C ALA A 321 -14.52 -7.25 18.09
N LYS A 322 -13.93 -7.89 17.05
CA LYS A 322 -13.21 -7.20 15.99
C LYS A 322 -14.15 -6.44 15.07
N VAL A 323 -15.32 -7.01 14.76
CA VAL A 323 -16.37 -6.32 14.00
C VAL A 323 -16.87 -5.10 14.75
N LYS A 324 -17.05 -5.20 16.06
CA LYS A 324 -17.43 -4.06 16.93
C LYS A 324 -16.33 -2.98 16.91
N LEU A 325 -15.06 -3.36 17.04
CA LEU A 325 -13.93 -2.43 16.93
C LEU A 325 -13.90 -1.76 15.57
N PHE A 326 -14.06 -2.52 14.48
CA PHE A 326 -14.12 -1.97 13.13
C PHE A 326 -15.24 -0.93 12.97
N LYS A 327 -16.47 -1.24 13.42
CA LYS A 327 -17.60 -0.32 13.34
C LYS A 327 -17.34 0.97 14.14
N SER A 328 -16.84 0.85 15.34
CA SER A 328 -16.49 1.99 16.20
C SER A 328 -15.41 2.87 15.57
N GLU A 329 -14.36 2.25 14.98
CA GLU A 329 -13.31 3.00 14.29
C GLU A 329 -13.83 3.63 12.99
N LEU A 330 -14.72 2.96 12.25
CA LEU A 330 -15.35 3.52 11.06
C LEU A 330 -16.16 4.77 11.40
N GLU A 331 -16.99 4.70 12.44
CA GLU A 331 -17.73 5.88 12.92
C GLU A 331 -16.81 7.02 13.36
N ARG A 332 -15.66 6.71 13.98
CA ARG A 332 -14.67 7.71 14.38
C ARG A 332 -14.05 8.40 13.17
N VAL A 333 -13.59 7.62 12.18
CA VAL A 333 -12.88 8.19 11.04
C VAL A 333 -13.81 8.90 10.04
N GLN A 334 -15.07 8.48 9.93
CA GLN A 334 -16.06 9.13 9.05
C GLN A 334 -16.41 10.57 9.48
N LYS A 335 -16.04 10.98 10.69
CA LYS A 335 -16.17 12.36 11.18
C LYS A 335 -15.01 13.28 10.76
N LEU A 336 -13.98 12.73 10.12
CA LEU A 336 -12.81 13.46 9.63
C LEU A 336 -13.01 13.95 8.18
#